data_2c9b9f4ad9b325db877aaf69682076f8
#
_entry.id   2c9b9f4ad9b325db877aaf69682076f8
#
_cell.length_a   1.000
_cell.length_b   1.000
_cell.length_c   1.000
_cell.angle_alpha   90.00
_cell.angle_beta   90.00
_cell.angle_gamma   90.00
#
_symmetry.space_group_name_H-M   'P 1'
#
loop_
_entity.id
_entity.type
_entity.pdbx_description
1 polymer ?
#
loop_
_entity_poly.entity_id
_entity_poly.type
_entity_poly.pdbx_seq_one_letter_code
_entity_poly.pdbx_strand_id
1 'polypeptide(L)'
;MQDFLKINDNDNVVVALNTIPAGEKITVSVGDGQKTVTAREEIPAGHKMAIFDIPEGGEVIKYGYRIGNAKENIAEGSWIHTHNVKTALGDLLEYTYNPTPVEEKKTEDVTFMGFNRPDGKVGVRNEIWVIPTVGCVNNVATAIAKQANAFVKGSVEEVIAFPHPYGCSQMGDDQEHTRKILADLINHPNAGGVLVLGLGCENSNIDVLKPYIGDYDENRVKFLVCQEHEDEIADSVEVIKGLIDYASKFEREPISVSKLVIGMKCGGSDGLSGITANPLVGRFSDLLISKGGTTILTEVPEMFGAETILMNRCANEELFHQTVDLINDFKNYFKSHNQTIYENPSPGNKKGGISTLEDKSLGCTQKSGSALVRGVLQYGDTVKTPGLNLLSAPGNDLVAATALAAAGAQIVLFTTGRGTPFASPVPTMKIATNSRLAGKKSNWIDFNAGVLVEDKTMEEETKALFDLVVETASGKQVCSEAAGFHDMAIFKQGVTL
;
A
#
# COMPACT_ATOMS: atom_id res chain seq x y z
N MET A 1 4.00 -17.55 26.88
CA MET A 1 3.74 -17.09 25.50
C MET A 1 2.73 -18.04 24.90
N GLN A 2 1.70 -17.57 24.26
CA GLN A 2 0.66 -18.44 23.67
C GLN A 2 1.20 -19.01 22.36
N ASP A 3 1.14 -20.33 22.16
CA ASP A 3 1.73 -20.98 20.97
C ASP A 3 0.80 -20.96 19.76
N PHE A 4 -0.45 -20.57 19.93
CA PHE A 4 -1.49 -20.50 18.90
C PHE A 4 -2.49 -19.40 19.21
N LEU A 5 -3.26 -18.99 18.20
CA LEU A 5 -4.32 -17.99 18.31
C LEU A 5 -5.59 -18.45 17.57
N LYS A 6 -6.74 -18.41 18.24
CA LYS A 6 -8.08 -18.42 17.63
C LYS A 6 -8.52 -16.96 17.49
N ILE A 7 -8.80 -16.51 16.27
CA ILE A 7 -8.99 -15.08 15.98
C ILE A 7 -10.45 -14.66 16.22
N ASN A 8 -11.40 -15.51 15.86
CA ASN A 8 -12.83 -15.25 16.01
C ASN A 8 -13.52 -16.48 16.62
N ASP A 9 -14.60 -16.26 17.37
CA ASP A 9 -15.32 -17.36 18.02
C ASP A 9 -15.92 -18.38 17.04
N ASN A 10 -16.23 -17.94 15.82
CA ASN A 10 -16.75 -18.81 14.75
C ASN A 10 -15.66 -19.58 14.00
N ASP A 11 -14.38 -19.31 14.25
CA ASP A 11 -13.29 -19.98 13.55
C ASP A 11 -13.26 -21.48 13.89
N ASN A 12 -13.14 -22.31 12.86
CA ASN A 12 -12.91 -23.77 13.01
C ASN A 12 -11.43 -24.14 12.85
N VAL A 13 -10.57 -23.12 12.83
CA VAL A 13 -9.10 -23.25 12.81
C VAL A 13 -8.47 -22.36 13.88
N VAL A 14 -7.24 -22.71 14.27
CA VAL A 14 -6.31 -21.83 14.99
C VAL A 14 -5.09 -21.56 14.12
N VAL A 15 -4.41 -20.44 14.37
CA VAL A 15 -3.12 -20.10 13.73
C VAL A 15 -2.01 -20.39 14.73
N ALA A 16 -1.02 -21.18 14.32
CA ALA A 16 0.18 -21.45 15.11
C ALA A 16 1.07 -20.20 15.15
N LEU A 17 1.33 -19.66 16.32
CA LEU A 17 2.28 -18.55 16.51
C LEU A 17 3.72 -19.08 16.54
N ASN A 18 3.90 -20.25 17.14
CA ASN A 18 5.12 -21.07 17.10
C ASN A 18 4.82 -22.39 16.42
N THR A 19 5.85 -23.11 15.95
CA THR A 19 5.67 -24.47 15.42
C THR A 19 5.06 -25.37 16.50
N ILE A 20 3.96 -26.04 16.18
CA ILE A 20 3.31 -27.01 17.08
C ILE A 20 3.78 -28.40 16.64
N PRO A 21 4.52 -29.14 17.48
CA PRO A 21 4.98 -30.49 17.15
C PRO A 21 3.83 -31.50 17.00
N ALA A 22 4.06 -32.53 16.19
CA ALA A 22 3.12 -33.66 16.11
C ALA A 22 2.90 -34.30 17.51
N GLY A 23 1.66 -34.59 17.86
CA GLY A 23 1.27 -35.15 19.14
C GLY A 23 1.10 -34.13 20.28
N GLU A 24 1.44 -32.86 20.07
CA GLU A 24 1.22 -31.78 21.04
C GLU A 24 -0.26 -31.56 21.26
N LYS A 25 -0.62 -31.27 22.50
CA LYS A 25 -2.01 -30.97 22.89
C LYS A 25 -2.16 -29.49 23.16
N ILE A 26 -3.06 -28.85 22.44
CA ILE A 26 -3.46 -27.46 22.68
C ILE A 26 -4.87 -27.40 23.27
N THR A 27 -5.14 -26.43 24.13
CA THR A 27 -6.46 -26.21 24.71
C THR A 27 -7.02 -24.89 24.20
N VAL A 28 -8.12 -24.94 23.45
CA VAL A 28 -8.77 -23.80 22.77
C VAL A 28 -10.10 -23.48 23.44
N SER A 29 -10.43 -22.20 23.57
CA SER A 29 -11.77 -21.77 23.98
C SER A 29 -12.77 -21.96 22.84
N VAL A 30 -13.90 -22.60 23.13
CA VAL A 30 -15.00 -22.87 22.19
C VAL A 30 -16.31 -22.58 22.89
N GLY A 31 -17.00 -21.50 22.51
CA GLY A 31 -18.14 -20.98 23.24
C GLY A 31 -17.78 -20.74 24.71
N ASP A 32 -18.61 -21.20 25.64
CA ASP A 32 -18.36 -21.07 27.08
C ASP A 32 -17.45 -22.16 27.66
N GLY A 33 -16.89 -23.05 26.83
CA GLY A 33 -16.05 -24.16 27.24
C GLY A 33 -14.64 -24.15 26.69
N GLN A 34 -13.90 -25.18 27.08
CA GLN A 34 -12.56 -25.45 26.55
C GLN A 34 -12.54 -26.80 25.82
N LYS A 35 -11.79 -26.87 24.76
CA LYS A 35 -11.59 -28.07 23.96
C LYS A 35 -10.10 -28.35 23.84
N THR A 36 -9.67 -29.58 24.11
CA THR A 36 -8.30 -30.03 23.89
C THR A 36 -8.22 -30.73 22.54
N VAL A 37 -7.31 -30.25 21.69
CA VAL A 37 -7.04 -30.77 20.34
C VAL A 37 -5.60 -31.26 20.29
N THR A 38 -5.37 -32.43 19.70
CA THR A 38 -4.02 -33.00 19.54
C THR A 38 -3.56 -32.80 18.09
N ALA A 39 -2.42 -32.16 17.88
CA ALA A 39 -1.84 -31.99 16.55
C ALA A 39 -1.50 -33.39 15.96
N ARG A 40 -2.01 -33.69 14.77
CA ARG A 40 -1.77 -34.96 14.08
C ARG A 40 -0.40 -35.03 13.38
N GLU A 41 0.10 -33.87 13.04
CA GLU A 41 1.37 -33.65 12.35
C GLU A 41 1.99 -32.33 12.84
N GLU A 42 3.22 -32.03 12.44
CA GLU A 42 3.84 -30.73 12.76
C GLU A 42 3.10 -29.61 12.02
N ILE A 43 2.69 -28.57 12.77
CA ILE A 43 2.06 -27.37 12.22
C ILE A 43 3.09 -26.24 12.25
N PRO A 44 3.61 -25.79 11.11
CA PRO A 44 4.59 -24.72 11.06
C PRO A 44 4.04 -23.38 11.61
N ALA A 45 4.90 -22.52 12.15
CA ALA A 45 4.53 -21.19 12.57
C ALA A 45 3.89 -20.37 11.41
N GLY A 46 2.82 -19.64 11.70
CA GLY A 46 2.00 -18.90 10.73
C GLY A 46 0.95 -19.74 10.00
N HIS A 47 0.98 -21.08 10.16
CA HIS A 47 0.03 -21.98 9.52
C HIS A 47 -1.17 -22.30 10.41
N LYS A 48 -2.18 -22.93 9.83
CA LYS A 48 -3.47 -23.23 10.46
C LYS A 48 -3.60 -24.70 10.85
N MET A 49 -4.26 -24.97 11.98
CA MET A 49 -4.65 -26.28 12.42
C MET A 49 -6.16 -26.35 12.62
N ALA A 50 -6.81 -27.41 12.15
CA ALA A 50 -8.23 -27.68 12.37
C ALA A 50 -8.50 -27.94 13.86
N ILE A 51 -9.54 -27.30 14.40
CA ILE A 51 -10.01 -27.55 15.79
C ILE A 51 -11.32 -28.34 15.84
N PHE A 52 -11.87 -28.71 14.68
CA PHE A 52 -12.99 -29.59 14.46
C PHE A 52 -12.74 -30.44 13.21
N ASP A 53 -13.46 -31.55 13.10
CA ASP A 53 -13.55 -32.28 11.84
C ASP A 53 -14.29 -31.43 10.80
N ILE A 54 -13.73 -31.31 9.60
CA ILE A 54 -14.33 -30.56 8.49
C ILE A 54 -14.58 -31.57 7.36
N PRO A 55 -15.84 -31.85 6.98
CA PRO A 55 -16.14 -32.79 5.90
C PRO A 55 -15.70 -32.25 4.55
N GLU A 56 -15.52 -33.14 3.57
CA GLU A 56 -15.28 -32.75 2.17
C GLU A 56 -16.34 -31.76 1.69
N GLY A 57 -15.92 -30.68 1.05
CA GLY A 57 -16.77 -29.56 0.64
C GLY A 57 -17.18 -28.61 1.78
N GLY A 58 -16.88 -28.95 3.03
CA GLY A 58 -17.15 -28.11 4.20
C GLY A 58 -16.34 -26.81 4.20
N GLU A 59 -16.85 -25.79 4.86
CA GLU A 59 -16.22 -24.47 4.95
C GLU A 59 -15.06 -24.47 5.93
N VAL A 60 -13.93 -23.91 5.52
CA VAL A 60 -12.83 -23.54 6.42
C VAL A 60 -13.01 -22.07 6.79
N ILE A 61 -13.15 -21.82 8.10
CA ILE A 61 -13.50 -20.50 8.64
C ILE A 61 -12.32 -19.93 9.43
N LYS A 62 -11.92 -18.71 9.07
CA LYS A 62 -10.91 -17.90 9.77
C LYS A 62 -11.33 -16.42 9.72
N TYR A 63 -11.05 -15.65 10.75
CA TYR A 63 -11.53 -14.27 10.92
C TYR A 63 -13.07 -14.15 11.02
N GLY A 64 -13.78 -15.25 11.32
CA GLY A 64 -15.23 -15.32 11.28
C GLY A 64 -15.83 -15.49 9.87
N TYR A 65 -15.00 -15.65 8.85
CA TYR A 65 -15.38 -15.76 7.44
C TYR A 65 -14.83 -17.02 6.79
N ARG A 66 -15.49 -17.48 5.73
CA ARG A 66 -15.01 -18.59 4.92
C ARG A 66 -13.75 -18.18 4.15
N ILE A 67 -12.66 -18.94 4.37
CA ILE A 67 -11.40 -18.80 3.63
C ILE A 67 -11.23 -19.83 2.52
N GLY A 68 -12.18 -20.71 2.32
CA GLY A 68 -12.19 -21.74 1.30
C GLY A 68 -12.98 -22.95 1.73
N ASN A 69 -12.98 -23.99 0.88
CA ASN A 69 -13.65 -25.26 1.14
C ASN A 69 -12.64 -26.40 1.22
N ALA A 70 -12.94 -27.38 2.10
CA ALA A 70 -12.15 -28.61 2.21
C ALA A 70 -12.23 -29.42 0.91
N LYS A 71 -11.07 -29.92 0.43
CA LYS A 71 -10.97 -30.79 -0.75
C LYS A 71 -11.28 -32.25 -0.42
N GLU A 72 -11.18 -32.61 0.85
CA GLU A 72 -11.33 -33.93 1.43
C GLU A 72 -11.79 -33.81 2.88
N ASN A 73 -12.11 -34.91 3.54
CA ASN A 73 -12.39 -34.87 4.98
C ASN A 73 -11.11 -34.48 5.74
N ILE A 74 -11.15 -33.38 6.44
CA ILE A 74 -10.04 -32.87 7.28
C ILE A 74 -10.37 -33.22 8.74
N ALA A 75 -9.57 -34.08 9.34
CA ALA A 75 -9.75 -34.45 10.73
C ALA A 75 -9.26 -33.35 11.67
N GLU A 76 -9.86 -33.23 12.85
CA GLU A 76 -9.39 -32.39 13.93
C GLU A 76 -7.90 -32.63 14.22
N GLY A 77 -7.15 -31.56 14.45
CA GLY A 77 -5.70 -31.58 14.68
C GLY A 77 -4.85 -31.64 13.41
N SER A 78 -5.43 -31.68 12.23
CA SER A 78 -4.71 -31.71 10.95
C SER A 78 -4.23 -30.31 10.54
N TRP A 79 -3.10 -30.26 9.86
CA TRP A 79 -2.58 -29.07 9.20
C TRP A 79 -3.50 -28.65 8.04
N ILE A 80 -3.89 -27.39 8.02
CA ILE A 80 -4.72 -26.81 6.96
C ILE A 80 -3.88 -25.96 6.04
N HIS A 81 -3.82 -26.35 4.75
CA HIS A 81 -3.08 -25.61 3.73
C HIS A 81 -3.58 -25.98 2.32
N THR A 82 -2.84 -25.58 1.30
CA THR A 82 -3.19 -25.77 -0.13
C THR A 82 -3.42 -27.21 -0.56
N HIS A 83 -2.89 -28.20 0.16
CA HIS A 83 -3.09 -29.61 -0.14
C HIS A 83 -4.54 -30.07 0.12
N ASN A 84 -5.19 -29.51 1.16
CA ASN A 84 -6.52 -29.94 1.59
C ASN A 84 -7.59 -28.81 1.58
N VAL A 85 -7.25 -27.58 1.18
CA VAL A 85 -8.20 -26.48 1.01
C VAL A 85 -8.10 -25.89 -0.40
N LYS A 86 -9.25 -25.54 -0.97
CA LYS A 86 -9.40 -24.82 -2.25
C LYS A 86 -10.19 -23.54 -2.07
N THR A 87 -9.95 -22.56 -2.97
CA THR A 87 -10.76 -21.35 -3.05
C THR A 87 -12.24 -21.68 -3.30
N ALA A 88 -13.11 -20.87 -2.73
CA ALA A 88 -14.55 -20.89 -2.99
C ALA A 88 -14.95 -19.72 -3.90
N LEU A 89 -13.99 -18.92 -4.37
CA LEU A 89 -14.26 -17.81 -5.30
C LEU A 89 -14.70 -18.36 -6.66
N GLY A 90 -15.74 -17.73 -7.20
CA GLY A 90 -16.29 -17.96 -8.52
C GLY A 90 -16.07 -16.77 -9.46
N ASP A 91 -16.95 -16.66 -10.44
CA ASP A 91 -17.02 -15.58 -11.41
C ASP A 91 -17.44 -14.23 -10.81
N LEU A 92 -17.82 -13.28 -11.70
CA LEU A 92 -18.46 -12.04 -11.29
C LEU A 92 -19.68 -12.31 -10.40
N LEU A 93 -19.80 -11.56 -9.31
CA LEU A 93 -20.91 -11.68 -8.38
C LEU A 93 -21.81 -10.44 -8.51
N GLU A 94 -23.09 -10.67 -8.25
CA GLU A 94 -24.03 -9.58 -7.99
C GLU A 94 -24.00 -9.29 -6.49
N TYR A 95 -23.93 -8.01 -6.14
CA TYR A 95 -23.85 -7.56 -4.75
C TYR A 95 -25.10 -6.73 -4.40
N THR A 96 -25.50 -6.79 -3.14
CA THR A 96 -26.58 -5.97 -2.61
C THR A 96 -26.02 -5.05 -1.55
N TYR A 97 -26.38 -3.76 -1.61
CA TYR A 97 -25.99 -2.79 -0.59
C TYR A 97 -26.68 -3.10 0.74
N ASN A 98 -25.89 -3.46 1.72
CA ASN A 98 -26.35 -3.74 3.08
C ASN A 98 -25.47 -2.95 4.07
N PRO A 99 -25.77 -1.64 4.27
CA PRO A 99 -24.89 -0.75 5.01
C PRO A 99 -24.74 -1.16 6.47
N THR A 100 -23.51 -1.27 6.91
CA THR A 100 -23.15 -1.48 8.31
C THR A 100 -23.07 -0.13 9.00
N PRO A 101 -23.78 0.09 10.12
CA PRO A 101 -23.63 1.33 10.89
C PRO A 101 -22.20 1.51 11.38
N VAL A 102 -21.61 2.64 11.09
CA VAL A 102 -20.27 3.04 11.56
C VAL A 102 -20.38 4.29 12.41
N GLU A 103 -19.90 4.20 13.65
CA GLU A 103 -19.83 5.36 14.54
C GLU A 103 -18.56 6.16 14.22
N GLU A 104 -18.73 7.35 13.68
CA GLU A 104 -17.61 8.27 13.42
C GLU A 104 -17.29 9.07 14.69
N LYS A 105 -16.09 8.83 15.23
CA LYS A 105 -15.57 9.56 16.38
C LYS A 105 -14.60 10.64 15.89
N LYS A 106 -14.78 11.85 16.38
CA LYS A 106 -13.78 12.91 16.23
C LYS A 106 -12.93 12.98 17.49
N THR A 107 -11.64 13.04 17.31
CA THR A 107 -10.66 13.16 18.40
C THR A 107 -9.89 14.47 18.29
N GLU A 108 -9.18 14.83 19.36
CA GLU A 108 -8.37 16.06 19.39
C GLU A 108 -7.35 16.07 18.24
N ASP A 109 -7.13 17.25 17.68
CA ASP A 109 -6.15 17.47 16.62
C ASP A 109 -4.73 17.29 17.15
N VAL A 110 -3.85 16.84 16.27
CA VAL A 110 -2.42 16.71 16.49
C VAL A 110 -1.71 17.41 15.33
N THR A 111 -0.56 18.00 15.57
CA THR A 111 0.22 18.66 14.52
C THR A 111 1.51 17.91 14.23
N PHE A 112 1.96 18.04 12.98
CA PHE A 112 3.30 17.66 12.54
C PHE A 112 4.02 18.85 11.94
N MET A 113 5.34 18.78 11.81
CA MET A 113 6.16 19.85 11.22
C MET A 113 6.30 19.60 9.71
N GLY A 114 5.46 20.26 8.90
CA GLY A 114 5.40 20.08 7.44
C GLY A 114 5.63 21.35 6.66
N PHE A 115 5.56 21.26 5.34
CA PHE A 115 5.76 22.36 4.40
C PHE A 115 4.43 22.78 3.76
N ASN A 116 3.95 23.97 4.03
CA ASN A 116 2.82 24.55 3.32
C ASN A 116 3.25 24.97 1.90
N ARG A 117 2.45 24.60 0.91
CA ARG A 117 2.68 24.99 -0.49
C ARG A 117 1.73 26.11 -0.89
N PRO A 118 2.11 26.96 -1.87
CA PRO A 118 1.27 28.09 -2.32
C PRO A 118 -0.12 27.67 -2.84
N ASP A 119 -0.25 26.43 -3.35
CA ASP A 119 -1.53 25.87 -3.81
C ASP A 119 -2.41 25.28 -2.68
N GLY A 120 -1.98 25.44 -1.42
CA GLY A 120 -2.69 24.97 -0.22
C GLY A 120 -2.47 23.49 0.11
N LYS A 121 -1.67 22.76 -0.68
CA LYS A 121 -1.22 21.41 -0.35
C LYS A 121 -0.12 21.43 0.70
N VAL A 122 0.15 20.28 1.28
CA VAL A 122 1.15 20.12 2.34
C VAL A 122 2.11 19.01 2.00
N GLY A 123 3.43 19.31 2.05
CA GLY A 123 4.49 18.33 1.91
C GLY A 123 5.04 17.87 3.26
N VAL A 124 5.44 16.61 3.34
CA VAL A 124 6.22 16.04 4.46
C VAL A 124 7.72 15.99 4.15
N ARG A 125 8.07 16.30 2.91
CA ARG A 125 9.44 16.46 2.38
C ARG A 125 9.54 17.76 1.59
N ASN A 126 10.77 18.19 1.36
CA ASN A 126 11.10 19.36 0.53
C ASN A 126 12.22 18.98 -0.44
N GLU A 127 11.89 18.10 -1.36
CA GLU A 127 12.83 17.52 -2.33
C GLU A 127 12.75 18.23 -3.68
N ILE A 128 13.79 18.10 -4.49
CA ILE A 128 13.75 18.49 -5.90
C ILE A 128 13.64 17.21 -6.72
N TRP A 129 12.59 17.11 -7.53
CA TRP A 129 12.33 15.93 -8.35
C TRP A 129 12.69 16.16 -9.81
N VAL A 130 13.44 15.23 -10.41
CA VAL A 130 13.70 15.17 -11.85
C VAL A 130 12.83 14.08 -12.44
N ILE A 131 11.80 14.47 -13.19
CA ILE A 131 10.81 13.55 -13.74
C ILE A 131 11.00 13.47 -15.26
N PRO A 132 11.55 12.35 -15.78
CA PRO A 132 11.64 12.12 -17.22
C PRO A 132 10.23 11.96 -17.83
N THR A 133 10.01 12.52 -19.01
CA THR A 133 8.80 12.24 -19.79
C THR A 133 8.88 10.91 -20.54
N VAL A 134 10.10 10.41 -20.71
CA VAL A 134 10.38 9.18 -21.47
C VAL A 134 11.63 8.46 -20.96
N GLY A 135 11.63 7.13 -21.05
CA GLY A 135 12.73 6.29 -20.60
C GLY A 135 14.09 6.56 -21.26
N CYS A 136 14.10 7.15 -22.46
CA CYS A 136 15.34 7.47 -23.18
C CYS A 136 16.26 8.45 -22.43
N VAL A 137 15.73 9.31 -21.58
CA VAL A 137 16.50 10.31 -20.81
C VAL A 137 16.72 9.89 -19.34
N ASN A 138 16.44 8.66 -18.96
CA ASN A 138 16.61 8.18 -17.59
C ASN A 138 18.03 8.36 -17.04
N ASN A 139 19.04 8.01 -17.85
CA ASN A 139 20.43 8.14 -17.43
C ASN A 139 20.87 9.61 -17.32
N VAL A 140 20.33 10.48 -18.18
CA VAL A 140 20.53 11.94 -18.10
C VAL A 140 19.92 12.47 -16.81
N ALA A 141 18.66 12.11 -16.49
CA ALA A 141 17.99 12.50 -15.26
C ALA A 141 18.78 12.05 -14.01
N THR A 142 19.29 10.82 -14.01
CA THR A 142 20.10 10.28 -12.90
C THR A 142 21.42 11.05 -12.77
N ALA A 143 22.09 11.38 -13.88
CA ALA A 143 23.34 12.15 -13.88
C ALA A 143 23.11 13.58 -13.37
N ILE A 144 22.01 14.22 -13.79
CA ILE A 144 21.59 15.55 -13.32
C ILE A 144 21.38 15.54 -11.82
N ALA A 145 20.56 14.61 -11.29
CA ALA A 145 20.28 14.52 -9.87
C ALA A 145 21.56 14.33 -9.05
N LYS A 146 22.45 13.42 -9.50
CA LYS A 146 23.75 13.18 -8.84
C LYS A 146 24.62 14.43 -8.77
N GLN A 147 24.70 15.22 -9.85
CA GLN A 147 25.51 16.45 -9.86
C GLN A 147 24.85 17.57 -9.05
N ALA A 148 23.54 17.71 -9.17
CA ALA A 148 22.79 18.78 -8.51
C ALA A 148 22.73 18.62 -6.99
N ASN A 149 22.85 17.40 -6.45
CA ASN A 149 22.91 17.16 -5.01
C ASN A 149 24.07 17.89 -4.30
N ALA A 150 25.15 18.25 -5.03
CA ALA A 150 26.23 19.08 -4.48
C ALA A 150 25.80 20.52 -4.15
N PHE A 151 24.67 20.98 -4.64
CA PHE A 151 24.15 22.33 -4.45
C PHE A 151 22.96 22.42 -3.47
N VAL A 152 22.53 21.29 -2.91
CA VAL A 152 21.44 21.23 -1.92
C VAL A 152 21.79 22.11 -0.71
N LYS A 153 20.81 22.94 -0.27
CA LYS A 153 20.97 23.87 0.85
C LYS A 153 19.64 24.21 1.50
N GLY A 154 19.70 24.84 2.67
CA GLY A 154 18.54 25.28 3.43
C GLY A 154 17.68 24.11 3.86
N SER A 155 16.39 24.20 3.63
CA SER A 155 15.40 23.16 3.94
C SER A 155 15.24 22.09 2.86
N VAL A 156 15.94 22.22 1.72
CA VAL A 156 15.91 21.20 0.66
C VAL A 156 16.68 19.98 1.12
N GLU A 157 16.07 18.81 1.00
CA GLU A 157 16.60 17.56 1.55
C GLU A 157 17.47 16.80 0.54
N GLU A 158 17.01 16.69 -0.72
CA GLU A 158 17.70 15.94 -1.76
C GLU A 158 17.20 16.32 -3.16
N VAL A 159 18.00 16.00 -4.20
CA VAL A 159 17.57 15.99 -5.61
C VAL A 159 17.44 14.55 -6.06
N ILE A 160 16.24 14.13 -6.48
CA ILE A 160 15.90 12.76 -6.81
C ILE A 160 15.43 12.67 -8.26
N ALA A 161 15.91 11.66 -9.00
CA ALA A 161 15.40 11.31 -10.33
C ALA A 161 14.48 10.07 -10.23
N PHE A 162 13.40 10.06 -11.01
CA PHE A 162 12.46 8.95 -11.09
C PHE A 162 12.50 8.27 -12.48
N PRO A 163 13.51 7.44 -12.77
CA PRO A 163 13.62 6.74 -14.05
C PRO A 163 12.48 5.73 -14.24
N HIS A 164 11.95 5.65 -15.46
CA HIS A 164 10.91 4.71 -15.85
C HIS A 164 11.02 4.34 -17.34
N PRO A 165 10.53 3.17 -17.79
CA PRO A 165 10.68 2.71 -19.18
C PRO A 165 9.55 3.17 -20.12
N TYR A 166 8.74 4.15 -19.74
CA TYR A 166 7.51 4.56 -20.44
C TYR A 166 7.69 5.89 -21.20
N GLY A 167 6.58 6.42 -21.73
CA GLY A 167 6.49 7.77 -22.34
C GLY A 167 6.57 7.78 -23.86
N CYS A 168 7.05 6.70 -24.49
CA CYS A 168 7.07 6.51 -25.93
C CYS A 168 6.57 5.12 -26.32
N SER A 169 6.07 4.98 -27.55
CA SER A 169 5.60 3.70 -28.10
C SER A 169 4.48 3.02 -27.28
N GLN A 170 3.72 3.78 -26.52
CA GLN A 170 2.53 3.35 -25.79
C GLN A 170 1.28 3.76 -26.56
N MET A 171 0.18 3.04 -26.34
CA MET A 171 -1.12 3.28 -26.99
C MET A 171 -2.27 3.22 -25.97
N GLY A 172 -3.38 3.90 -26.27
CA GLY A 172 -4.61 3.82 -25.49
C GLY A 172 -4.41 4.14 -24.02
N ASP A 173 -4.99 3.30 -23.17
CA ASP A 173 -4.99 3.50 -21.71
C ASP A 173 -3.58 3.53 -21.09
N ASP A 174 -2.64 2.74 -21.61
CA ASP A 174 -1.27 2.76 -21.11
C ASP A 174 -0.60 4.14 -21.26
N GLN A 175 -0.86 4.80 -22.40
CA GLN A 175 -0.31 6.13 -22.64
C GLN A 175 -1.01 7.18 -21.76
N GLU A 176 -2.33 7.05 -21.59
CA GLU A 176 -3.14 7.91 -20.74
C GLU A 176 -2.73 7.78 -19.27
N HIS A 177 -2.56 6.56 -18.78
CA HIS A 177 -2.07 6.28 -17.44
C HIS A 177 -0.68 6.87 -17.19
N THR A 178 0.25 6.74 -18.14
CA THR A 178 1.58 7.32 -18.03
C THR A 178 1.51 8.83 -17.86
N ARG A 179 0.71 9.53 -18.68
CA ARG A 179 0.54 10.99 -18.59
C ARG A 179 -0.05 11.44 -17.27
N LYS A 180 -1.10 10.76 -16.80
CA LYS A 180 -1.74 11.06 -15.51
C LYS A 180 -0.78 10.87 -14.35
N ILE A 181 -0.13 9.71 -14.25
CA ILE A 181 0.80 9.42 -13.16
C ILE A 181 1.97 10.41 -13.13
N LEU A 182 2.56 10.75 -14.30
CA LEU A 182 3.63 11.74 -14.35
C LEU A 182 3.15 13.13 -13.92
N ALA A 183 1.97 13.55 -14.40
CA ALA A 183 1.40 14.85 -14.02
C ALA A 183 1.09 14.95 -12.52
N ASP A 184 0.55 13.88 -11.95
CA ASP A 184 0.24 13.82 -10.51
C ASP A 184 1.51 13.89 -9.65
N LEU A 185 2.58 13.18 -10.05
CA LEU A 185 3.88 13.26 -9.38
C LEU A 185 4.53 14.65 -9.56
N ILE A 186 4.40 15.30 -10.72
CA ILE A 186 4.85 16.69 -10.92
C ILE A 186 4.14 17.64 -9.96
N ASN A 187 2.86 17.40 -9.68
CA ASN A 187 2.03 18.19 -8.76
C ASN A 187 2.13 17.74 -7.28
N HIS A 188 2.96 16.74 -6.98
CA HIS A 188 3.04 16.17 -5.63
C HIS A 188 3.69 17.17 -4.63
N PRO A 189 3.09 17.38 -3.44
CA PRO A 189 3.56 18.40 -2.50
C PRO A 189 4.88 18.08 -1.78
N ASN A 190 5.35 16.83 -1.78
CA ASN A 190 6.67 16.49 -1.23
C ASN A 190 7.81 17.08 -2.09
N ALA A 191 7.56 17.35 -3.38
CA ALA A 191 8.50 18.06 -4.23
C ALA A 191 8.39 19.57 -4.00
N GLY A 192 9.41 20.19 -3.43
CA GLY A 192 9.56 21.64 -3.35
C GLY A 192 9.86 22.28 -4.69
N GLY A 193 10.44 21.53 -5.63
CA GLY A 193 10.68 21.91 -7.01
C GLY A 193 10.73 20.69 -7.93
N VAL A 194 10.36 20.87 -9.20
CA VAL A 194 10.33 19.79 -10.20
C VAL A 194 10.97 20.25 -11.51
N LEU A 195 11.91 19.45 -12.01
CA LEU A 195 12.39 19.54 -13.39
C LEU A 195 11.71 18.41 -14.20
N VAL A 196 10.88 18.78 -15.15
CA VAL A 196 10.32 17.86 -16.15
C VAL A 196 11.27 17.78 -17.32
N LEU A 197 11.89 16.60 -17.53
CA LEU A 197 12.94 16.39 -18.51
C LEU A 197 12.40 15.61 -19.71
N GLY A 198 12.25 16.28 -20.85
CA GLY A 198 11.85 15.70 -22.13
C GLY A 198 13.03 15.34 -23.01
N LEU A 199 12.85 14.39 -23.94
CA LEU A 199 13.78 14.13 -25.01
C LEU A 199 13.57 15.11 -26.18
N GLY A 200 12.31 15.24 -26.66
CA GLY A 200 11.89 16.11 -27.75
C GLY A 200 11.08 15.41 -28.84
N CYS A 201 11.18 14.09 -29.01
CA CYS A 201 10.49 13.33 -30.05
C CYS A 201 9.53 12.26 -29.51
N GLU A 202 9.34 12.17 -28.19
CA GLU A 202 8.48 11.19 -27.53
C GLU A 202 6.99 11.50 -27.69
N ASN A 203 6.13 10.44 -27.61
CA ASN A 203 4.68 10.58 -27.70
C ASN A 203 4.08 11.36 -26.52
N SER A 204 4.68 11.28 -25.33
CA SER A 204 4.29 12.01 -24.13
C SER A 204 5.21 13.20 -23.87
N ASN A 205 5.54 13.98 -24.92
CA ASN A 205 6.37 15.17 -24.80
C ASN A 205 5.74 16.25 -23.91
N ILE A 206 6.53 17.26 -23.56
CA ILE A 206 6.15 18.30 -22.60
C ILE A 206 4.84 19.00 -22.98
N ASP A 207 4.63 19.32 -24.26
CA ASP A 207 3.42 20.03 -24.69
C ASP A 207 2.17 19.18 -24.55
N VAL A 208 2.29 17.87 -24.78
CA VAL A 208 1.22 16.89 -24.55
C VAL A 208 0.96 16.69 -23.06
N LEU A 209 1.99 16.79 -22.21
CA LEU A 209 1.89 16.57 -20.78
C LEU A 209 1.33 17.78 -20.00
N LYS A 210 1.64 19.00 -20.44
CA LYS A 210 1.16 20.24 -19.79
C LYS A 210 -0.34 20.29 -19.49
N PRO A 211 -1.25 19.89 -20.41
CA PRO A 211 -2.69 19.86 -20.10
C PRO A 211 -3.09 18.94 -18.94
N TYR A 212 -2.32 17.86 -18.69
CA TYR A 212 -2.55 16.95 -17.56
C TYR A 212 -2.02 17.54 -16.25
N ILE A 213 -0.91 18.30 -16.31
CA ILE A 213 -0.36 19.02 -15.14
C ILE A 213 -1.35 20.10 -14.68
N GLY A 214 -2.06 20.75 -15.64
CA GLY A 214 -2.98 21.85 -15.36
C GLY A 214 -2.24 23.13 -14.95
N ASP A 215 -2.85 23.90 -14.03
CA ASP A 215 -2.23 25.11 -13.51
C ASP A 215 -1.09 24.74 -12.56
N TYR A 216 0.09 25.33 -12.76
CA TYR A 216 1.29 25.12 -11.94
C TYR A 216 2.04 26.41 -11.65
N ASP A 217 2.76 26.45 -10.55
CA ASP A 217 3.70 27.55 -10.23
C ASP A 217 4.96 27.42 -11.08
N GLU A 218 5.19 28.38 -11.97
CA GLU A 218 6.36 28.42 -12.84
C GLU A 218 7.70 28.55 -12.06
N ASN A 219 7.68 28.99 -10.81
CA ASN A 219 8.88 28.98 -9.97
C ASN A 219 9.20 27.58 -9.44
N ARG A 220 8.17 26.72 -9.27
CA ARG A 220 8.28 25.38 -8.75
C ARG A 220 8.50 24.33 -9.84
N VAL A 221 7.87 24.48 -11.02
CA VAL A 221 7.95 23.50 -12.11
C VAL A 221 8.68 24.11 -13.30
N LYS A 222 9.76 23.47 -13.72
CA LYS A 222 10.57 23.83 -14.87
C LYS A 222 10.59 22.70 -15.89
N PHE A 223 10.78 23.05 -17.15
CA PHE A 223 10.82 22.13 -18.27
C PHE A 223 12.12 22.30 -19.05
N LEU A 224 12.68 21.17 -19.51
CA LEU A 224 13.87 21.19 -20.38
C LEU A 224 13.74 20.04 -21.40
N VAL A 225 14.04 20.32 -22.66
CA VAL A 225 14.02 19.36 -23.76
C VAL A 225 15.47 19.06 -24.17
N CYS A 226 15.94 17.84 -23.94
CA CYS A 226 17.35 17.48 -24.14
C CYS A 226 17.86 17.79 -25.57
N GLN A 227 17.06 17.54 -26.61
CA GLN A 227 17.46 17.76 -28.01
C GLN A 227 17.62 19.25 -28.38
N GLU A 228 17.21 20.18 -27.53
CA GLU A 228 17.31 21.63 -27.77
C GLU A 228 18.57 22.25 -27.11
N HIS A 229 19.36 21.45 -26.37
CA HIS A 229 20.53 21.90 -25.62
C HIS A 229 21.82 21.23 -26.12
N GLU A 230 22.94 21.94 -26.08
CA GLU A 230 24.27 21.41 -26.41
C GLU A 230 24.83 20.55 -25.26
N ASP A 231 24.55 20.95 -24.00
CA ASP A 231 24.87 20.21 -22.78
C ASP A 231 23.65 20.24 -21.84
N GLU A 232 22.74 19.32 -22.11
CA GLU A 232 21.48 19.19 -21.37
C GLU A 232 21.69 18.92 -19.86
N ILE A 233 22.84 18.31 -19.51
CA ILE A 233 23.16 18.04 -18.09
C ILE A 233 23.56 19.32 -17.39
N ALA A 234 24.50 20.08 -17.96
CA ALA A 234 24.95 21.33 -17.37
C ALA A 234 23.81 22.35 -17.26
N ASP A 235 23.02 22.51 -18.33
CA ASP A 235 21.88 23.43 -18.34
C ASP A 235 20.81 23.02 -17.34
N SER A 236 20.52 21.74 -17.22
CA SER A 236 19.57 21.22 -16.20
C SER A 236 20.04 21.47 -14.77
N VAL A 237 21.34 21.32 -14.50
CA VAL A 237 21.90 21.61 -13.17
C VAL A 237 21.72 23.09 -12.81
N GLU A 238 21.90 24.02 -13.77
CA GLU A 238 21.63 25.44 -13.53
C GLU A 238 20.14 25.71 -13.24
N VAL A 239 19.23 25.06 -13.96
CA VAL A 239 17.79 25.13 -13.67
C VAL A 239 17.48 24.62 -12.26
N ILE A 240 18.08 23.49 -11.87
CA ILE A 240 17.86 22.90 -10.54
C ILE A 240 18.40 23.80 -9.41
N LYS A 241 19.52 24.51 -9.60
CA LYS A 241 19.98 25.51 -8.64
C LYS A 241 18.91 26.57 -8.37
N GLY A 242 18.23 27.04 -9.41
CA GLY A 242 17.09 27.95 -9.28
C GLY A 242 15.91 27.33 -8.52
N LEU A 243 15.60 26.03 -8.74
CA LEU A 243 14.58 25.30 -7.99
C LEU A 243 14.98 25.12 -6.52
N ILE A 244 16.24 24.83 -6.22
CA ILE A 244 16.79 24.77 -4.85
C ILE A 244 16.66 26.14 -4.17
N ASP A 245 16.99 27.25 -4.85
CA ASP A 245 16.84 28.60 -4.31
C ASP A 245 15.37 28.96 -4.02
N TYR A 246 14.44 28.47 -4.83
CA TYR A 246 13.03 28.62 -4.60
C TYR A 246 12.56 27.76 -3.42
N ALA A 247 12.85 26.48 -3.44
CA ALA A 247 12.40 25.49 -2.44
C ALA A 247 13.01 25.77 -1.05
N SER A 248 14.24 26.27 -0.98
CA SER A 248 14.91 26.60 0.29
C SER A 248 14.25 27.73 1.10
N LYS A 249 13.29 28.44 0.51
CA LYS A 249 12.50 29.49 1.21
C LYS A 249 11.38 28.92 2.08
N PHE A 250 10.99 27.67 1.86
CA PHE A 250 9.97 27.00 2.66
C PHE A 250 10.62 26.41 3.91
N GLU A 251 9.98 26.61 5.04
CA GLU A 251 10.40 26.04 6.32
C GLU A 251 9.31 25.13 6.87
N ARG A 252 9.70 24.20 7.75
CA ARG A 252 8.73 23.35 8.45
C ARG A 252 7.97 24.17 9.49
N GLU A 253 6.65 24.04 9.47
CA GLU A 253 5.76 24.71 10.42
C GLU A 253 4.71 23.73 10.96
N PRO A 254 4.09 24.02 12.11
CA PRO A 254 3.05 23.15 12.68
C PRO A 254 1.82 23.10 11.78
N ILE A 255 1.45 21.90 11.34
CA ILE A 255 0.30 21.65 10.45
C ILE A 255 -0.54 20.53 11.05
N SER A 256 -1.87 20.66 11.02
CA SER A 256 -2.79 19.63 11.48
C SER A 256 -2.60 18.30 10.69
N VAL A 257 -2.62 17.16 11.40
CA VAL A 257 -2.61 15.82 10.79
C VAL A 257 -3.82 15.57 9.89
N SER A 258 -4.86 16.41 9.96
CA SER A 258 -5.98 16.38 9.01
C SER A 258 -5.57 16.64 7.56
N LYS A 259 -4.36 17.16 7.34
CA LYS A 259 -3.76 17.37 6.01
C LYS A 259 -2.94 16.17 5.52
N LEU A 260 -2.75 15.15 6.35
CA LEU A 260 -2.02 13.95 5.95
C LEU A 260 -2.90 13.04 5.09
N VAL A 261 -2.29 12.57 4.01
CA VAL A 261 -2.81 11.50 3.14
C VAL A 261 -1.83 10.34 3.21
N ILE A 262 -2.28 9.21 3.71
CA ILE A 262 -1.46 8.01 3.93
C ILE A 262 -1.91 6.88 3.03
N GLY A 263 -0.99 6.38 2.19
CA GLY A 263 -1.21 5.20 1.38
C GLY A 263 -0.98 3.92 2.17
N MET A 264 -1.78 2.90 1.93
CA MET A 264 -1.70 1.62 2.65
C MET A 264 -1.61 0.47 1.65
N LYS A 265 -0.58 -0.35 1.79
CA LYS A 265 -0.40 -1.55 0.99
C LYS A 265 0.37 -2.65 1.73
N CYS A 266 0.48 -3.83 1.12
CA CYS A 266 1.31 -4.91 1.66
C CYS A 266 2.12 -5.60 0.55
N GLY A 267 3.20 -6.28 0.95
CA GLY A 267 4.01 -7.10 0.06
C GLY A 267 4.77 -8.16 0.83
N GLY A 268 4.88 -9.39 0.27
CA GLY A 268 5.50 -10.50 0.97
C GLY A 268 4.73 -10.94 2.23
N SER A 269 3.40 -10.93 2.17
CA SER A 269 2.51 -11.30 3.28
C SER A 269 2.70 -12.73 3.76
N ASP A 270 2.50 -12.98 5.05
CA ASP A 270 2.52 -14.27 5.73
C ASP A 270 1.25 -14.50 6.57
N GLY A 271 1.18 -15.62 7.29
CA GLY A 271 0.02 -15.98 8.13
C GLY A 271 -0.26 -15.04 9.29
N LEU A 272 0.71 -14.21 9.68
CA LEU A 272 0.57 -13.22 10.75
C LEU A 272 0.13 -11.85 10.22
N SER A 273 0.17 -11.62 8.90
CA SER A 273 -0.16 -10.32 8.30
C SER A 273 -1.53 -9.79 8.70
N GLY A 274 -2.56 -10.65 8.65
CA GLY A 274 -3.93 -10.31 9.04
C GLY A 274 -4.20 -10.37 10.56
N ILE A 275 -3.18 -10.65 11.35
CA ILE A 275 -3.27 -10.75 12.82
C ILE A 275 -2.54 -9.59 13.51
N THR A 276 -1.43 -9.15 12.94
CA THR A 276 -0.55 -8.14 13.53
C THR A 276 -0.54 -6.84 12.72
N ALA A 277 0.29 -6.76 11.68
CA ALA A 277 0.57 -5.51 10.97
C ALA A 277 -0.66 -4.92 10.24
N ASN A 278 -1.47 -5.74 9.56
CA ASN A 278 -2.62 -5.22 8.82
C ASN A 278 -3.73 -4.66 9.74
N PRO A 279 -4.19 -5.37 10.81
CA PRO A 279 -5.13 -4.76 11.75
C PRO A 279 -4.54 -3.57 12.50
N LEU A 280 -3.23 -3.53 12.77
CA LEU A 280 -2.57 -2.36 13.34
C LEU A 280 -2.65 -1.13 12.42
N VAL A 281 -2.35 -1.30 11.13
CA VAL A 281 -2.54 -0.24 10.12
C VAL A 281 -4.00 0.17 10.03
N GLY A 282 -4.94 -0.76 10.17
CA GLY A 282 -6.37 -0.45 10.22
C GLY A 282 -6.75 0.43 11.43
N ARG A 283 -6.22 0.13 12.61
CA ARG A 283 -6.42 0.97 13.81
C ARG A 283 -5.76 2.34 13.67
N PHE A 284 -4.57 2.38 13.05
CA PHE A 284 -3.94 3.65 12.68
C PHE A 284 -4.81 4.46 11.72
N SER A 285 -5.37 3.81 10.67
CA SER A 285 -6.28 4.45 9.71
C SER A 285 -7.49 5.07 10.41
N ASP A 286 -8.16 4.32 11.28
CA ASP A 286 -9.29 4.81 12.07
C ASP A 286 -8.90 6.01 12.94
N LEU A 287 -7.73 5.96 13.59
CA LEU A 287 -7.23 7.05 14.43
C LEU A 287 -6.91 8.31 13.61
N LEU A 288 -6.25 8.17 12.46
CA LEU A 288 -5.94 9.30 11.58
C LEU A 288 -7.22 9.93 11.02
N ILE A 289 -8.19 9.12 10.58
CA ILE A 289 -9.50 9.58 10.08
C ILE A 289 -10.27 10.29 11.18
N SER A 290 -10.23 9.81 12.43
CA SER A 290 -10.88 10.48 13.56
C SER A 290 -10.34 11.89 13.82
N LYS A 291 -9.11 12.18 13.35
CA LYS A 291 -8.46 13.50 13.39
C LYS A 291 -8.63 14.30 12.09
N GLY A 292 -9.44 13.79 11.16
CA GLY A 292 -9.76 14.44 9.88
C GLY A 292 -8.77 14.13 8.74
N GLY A 293 -7.79 13.25 8.95
CA GLY A 293 -6.85 12.84 7.91
C GLY A 293 -7.45 11.87 6.90
N THR A 294 -6.64 11.44 5.95
CA THR A 294 -7.06 10.61 4.81
C THR A 294 -6.18 9.37 4.69
N THR A 295 -6.81 8.24 4.37
CA THR A 295 -6.11 7.01 4.04
C THR A 295 -6.58 6.47 2.70
N ILE A 296 -5.68 5.81 1.96
CA ILE A 296 -5.96 5.19 0.66
C ILE A 296 -5.59 3.72 0.74
N LEU A 297 -6.57 2.83 0.53
CA LEU A 297 -6.35 1.41 0.35
C LEU A 297 -6.33 1.08 -1.14
N THR A 298 -5.35 0.30 -1.58
CA THR A 298 -5.22 -0.16 -2.97
C THR A 298 -5.02 -1.66 -3.05
N GLU A 299 -4.52 -2.16 -4.20
CA GLU A 299 -4.31 -3.60 -4.47
C GLU A 299 -5.65 -4.33 -4.63
N VAL A 300 -6.46 -3.91 -5.60
CA VAL A 300 -7.83 -4.43 -5.83
C VAL A 300 -7.89 -5.97 -5.88
N PRO A 301 -6.93 -6.70 -6.52
CA PRO A 301 -6.93 -8.17 -6.48
C PRO A 301 -6.82 -8.78 -5.07
N GLU A 302 -6.36 -8.01 -4.09
CA GLU A 302 -6.28 -8.42 -2.68
C GLU A 302 -7.55 -8.09 -1.88
N MET A 303 -8.59 -7.61 -2.54
CA MET A 303 -9.93 -7.40 -1.98
C MET A 303 -10.91 -8.52 -2.34
N PHE A 304 -10.59 -9.35 -3.37
CA PHE A 304 -11.47 -10.42 -3.86
C PHE A 304 -11.73 -11.46 -2.78
N GLY A 305 -13.00 -11.70 -2.50
CA GLY A 305 -13.49 -12.59 -1.42
C GLY A 305 -13.63 -11.89 -0.06
N ALA A 306 -13.22 -10.62 0.06
CA ALA A 306 -13.44 -9.76 1.22
C ALA A 306 -14.13 -8.44 0.86
N GLU A 307 -14.50 -8.26 -0.40
CA GLU A 307 -15.04 -7.02 -0.96
C GLU A 307 -16.32 -6.53 -0.28
N THR A 308 -17.17 -7.44 0.17
CA THR A 308 -18.42 -7.09 0.86
C THR A 308 -18.19 -6.33 2.17
N ILE A 309 -17.05 -6.55 2.82
CA ILE A 309 -16.66 -5.81 4.03
C ILE A 309 -16.47 -4.32 3.71
N LEU A 310 -15.90 -4.00 2.55
CA LEU A 310 -15.71 -2.63 2.07
C LEU A 310 -17.03 -2.05 1.51
N MET A 311 -17.73 -2.82 0.69
CA MET A 311 -19.01 -2.45 0.08
C MET A 311 -20.06 -2.04 1.12
N ASN A 312 -20.19 -2.80 2.21
CA ASN A 312 -21.15 -2.52 3.28
C ASN A 312 -20.74 -1.32 4.17
N ARG A 313 -19.54 -0.82 4.02
CA ARG A 313 -19.06 0.41 4.69
C ARG A 313 -18.99 1.61 3.76
N CYS A 314 -19.52 1.53 2.55
CA CYS A 314 -19.67 2.70 1.69
C CYS A 314 -20.62 3.72 2.31
N ALA A 315 -20.25 4.99 2.32
CA ALA A 315 -21.01 6.06 2.95
C ALA A 315 -22.39 6.29 2.31
N ASN A 316 -22.58 5.83 1.07
CA ASN A 316 -23.84 5.89 0.33
C ASN A 316 -23.87 4.82 -0.77
N GLU A 317 -25.03 4.67 -1.42
CA GLU A 317 -25.27 3.68 -2.45
C GLU A 317 -24.47 3.96 -3.73
N GLU A 318 -24.18 5.21 -4.06
CA GLU A 318 -23.33 5.58 -5.20
C GLU A 318 -21.91 5.03 -5.03
N LEU A 319 -21.30 5.24 -3.87
CA LEU A 319 -19.98 4.69 -3.54
C LEU A 319 -19.98 3.15 -3.49
N PHE A 320 -21.09 2.55 -3.06
CA PHE A 320 -21.27 1.10 -3.14
C PHE A 320 -21.17 0.63 -4.60
N HIS A 321 -21.92 1.23 -5.53
CA HIS A 321 -21.86 0.87 -6.94
C HIS A 321 -20.47 1.10 -7.53
N GLN A 322 -19.82 2.24 -7.24
CA GLN A 322 -18.44 2.49 -7.66
C GLN A 322 -17.46 1.43 -7.11
N THR A 323 -17.68 0.93 -5.90
CA THR A 323 -16.85 -0.15 -5.32
C THR A 323 -17.12 -1.49 -6.01
N VAL A 324 -18.38 -1.78 -6.36
CA VAL A 324 -18.73 -2.96 -7.17
C VAL A 324 -18.03 -2.91 -8.53
N ASP A 325 -18.07 -1.77 -9.20
CA ASP A 325 -17.41 -1.55 -10.50
C ASP A 325 -15.90 -1.73 -10.34
N LEU A 326 -15.27 -1.10 -9.34
CA LEU A 326 -13.83 -1.25 -9.04
C LEU A 326 -13.41 -2.73 -8.96
N ILE A 327 -14.18 -3.55 -8.27
CA ILE A 327 -13.90 -4.99 -8.10
C ILE A 327 -14.14 -5.75 -9.41
N ASN A 328 -15.28 -5.53 -10.06
CA ASN A 328 -15.68 -6.27 -11.25
C ASN A 328 -14.84 -5.90 -12.47
N ASP A 329 -14.45 -4.64 -12.63
CA ASP A 329 -13.56 -4.19 -13.69
C ASP A 329 -12.20 -4.86 -13.60
N PHE A 330 -11.66 -4.99 -12.39
CA PHE A 330 -10.39 -5.69 -12.20
C PHE A 330 -10.51 -7.20 -12.44
N LYS A 331 -11.63 -7.83 -12.08
CA LYS A 331 -11.91 -9.23 -12.45
C LYS A 331 -12.02 -9.38 -13.97
N ASN A 332 -12.69 -8.44 -14.66
CA ASN A 332 -12.81 -8.41 -16.11
C ASN A 332 -11.45 -8.20 -16.80
N TYR A 333 -10.56 -7.39 -16.21
CA TYR A 333 -9.18 -7.24 -16.68
C TYR A 333 -8.44 -8.59 -16.70
N PHE A 334 -8.51 -9.40 -15.64
CA PHE A 334 -7.93 -10.75 -15.65
C PHE A 334 -8.55 -11.64 -16.74
N LYS A 335 -9.88 -11.64 -16.86
CA LYS A 335 -10.62 -12.44 -17.85
C LYS A 335 -10.26 -12.05 -19.28
N SER A 336 -10.14 -10.75 -19.58
CA SER A 336 -9.77 -10.25 -20.92
C SER A 336 -8.38 -10.69 -21.38
N HIS A 337 -7.50 -11.00 -20.40
CA HIS A 337 -6.15 -11.53 -20.64
C HIS A 337 -6.06 -13.05 -20.47
N ASN A 338 -7.19 -13.77 -20.37
CA ASN A 338 -7.27 -15.21 -20.16
C ASN A 338 -6.49 -15.66 -18.91
N GLN A 339 -6.50 -14.84 -17.85
CA GLN A 339 -5.84 -15.15 -16.57
C GLN A 339 -6.87 -15.54 -15.51
N THR A 340 -6.39 -16.34 -14.55
CA THR A 340 -7.20 -16.80 -13.42
C THR A 340 -7.32 -15.67 -12.39
N ILE A 341 -8.54 -15.35 -11.93
CA ILE A 341 -8.81 -14.31 -10.93
C ILE A 341 -8.12 -14.63 -9.58
N TYR A 342 -8.01 -15.91 -9.24
CA TYR A 342 -7.49 -16.41 -7.95
C TYR A 342 -6.06 -16.97 -8.03
N GLU A 343 -5.21 -16.48 -8.93
CA GLU A 343 -3.79 -16.88 -8.99
C GLU A 343 -3.01 -16.49 -7.72
N ASN A 344 -3.31 -15.34 -7.15
CA ASN A 344 -2.82 -14.96 -5.82
C ASN A 344 -3.45 -15.88 -4.74
N PRO A 345 -2.77 -16.34 -3.68
CA PRO A 345 -1.47 -15.92 -3.13
C PRO A 345 -0.24 -16.45 -3.89
N SER A 346 0.84 -15.67 -3.88
CA SER A 346 2.12 -16.07 -4.46
C SER A 346 2.73 -17.31 -3.75
N PRO A 347 3.69 -18.02 -4.38
CA PRO A 347 4.40 -19.12 -3.69
C PRO A 347 5.02 -18.73 -2.35
N GLY A 348 5.52 -17.49 -2.23
CA GLY A 348 6.05 -16.95 -0.98
C GLY A 348 5.00 -16.79 0.10
N ASN A 349 3.81 -16.30 -0.26
CA ASN A 349 2.69 -16.17 0.68
C ASN A 349 2.20 -17.55 1.16
N LYS A 350 2.09 -18.53 0.24
CA LYS A 350 1.73 -19.92 0.57
C LYS A 350 2.73 -20.51 1.55
N LYS A 351 4.04 -20.36 1.30
CA LYS A 351 5.08 -20.80 2.23
C LYS A 351 4.99 -20.13 3.59
N GLY A 352 4.41 -18.94 3.66
CA GLY A 352 4.19 -18.18 4.91
C GLY A 352 2.88 -18.52 5.63
N GLY A 353 2.10 -19.52 5.17
CA GLY A 353 0.88 -19.99 5.85
C GLY A 353 -0.45 -19.54 5.23
N ILE A 354 -0.44 -18.68 4.22
CA ILE A 354 -1.65 -18.26 3.49
C ILE A 354 -2.05 -19.35 2.49
N SER A 355 -3.32 -19.78 2.50
CA SER A 355 -3.76 -20.94 1.70
C SER A 355 -4.55 -20.58 0.44
N THR A 356 -5.42 -19.58 0.50
CA THR A 356 -6.34 -19.18 -0.57
C THR A 356 -6.31 -17.68 -0.77
N LEU A 357 -6.96 -17.18 -1.83
CA LEU A 357 -7.09 -15.74 -2.05
C LEU A 357 -7.97 -15.10 -0.98
N GLU A 358 -9.07 -15.76 -0.58
CA GLU A 358 -9.94 -15.27 0.49
C GLU A 358 -9.18 -15.12 1.82
N ASP A 359 -8.36 -16.13 2.18
CA ASP A 359 -7.50 -16.06 3.38
C ASP A 359 -6.57 -14.84 3.33
N LYS A 360 -5.99 -14.56 2.15
CA LYS A 360 -5.16 -13.37 1.93
C LYS A 360 -5.97 -12.08 2.01
N SER A 361 -7.07 -12.00 1.27
CA SER A 361 -7.88 -10.79 1.14
C SER A 361 -8.53 -10.36 2.45
N LEU A 362 -9.06 -11.30 3.23
CA LEU A 362 -9.58 -11.03 4.57
C LEU A 362 -8.50 -10.47 5.51
N GLY A 363 -7.26 -10.92 5.37
CA GLY A 363 -6.13 -10.35 6.10
C GLY A 363 -5.73 -8.97 5.56
N CYS A 364 -5.72 -8.77 4.23
CA CYS A 364 -5.28 -7.53 3.59
C CYS A 364 -6.27 -6.38 3.81
N THR A 365 -7.57 -6.63 3.74
CA THR A 365 -8.62 -5.61 3.94
C THR A 365 -8.66 -5.07 5.37
N GLN A 366 -8.06 -5.76 6.35
CA GLN A 366 -7.91 -5.26 7.71
C GLN A 366 -7.21 -3.88 7.77
N LYS A 367 -6.33 -3.57 6.78
CA LYS A 367 -5.67 -2.26 6.68
C LYS A 367 -6.65 -1.08 6.57
N SER A 368 -7.87 -1.33 6.09
CA SER A 368 -8.92 -0.30 5.96
C SER A 368 -9.56 0.11 7.29
N GLY A 369 -9.24 -0.58 8.39
CA GLY A 369 -9.89 -0.34 9.69
C GLY A 369 -11.40 -0.53 9.64
N SER A 370 -12.12 0.32 10.37
CA SER A 370 -13.58 0.29 10.48
C SER A 370 -14.30 1.53 9.90
N ALA A 371 -13.55 2.52 9.41
CA ALA A 371 -14.10 3.77 8.88
C ALA A 371 -14.97 3.56 7.63
N LEU A 372 -15.87 4.52 7.36
CA LEU A 372 -16.66 4.56 6.13
C LEU A 372 -15.76 4.79 4.90
N VAL A 373 -16.04 4.09 3.81
CA VAL A 373 -15.48 4.39 2.50
C VAL A 373 -16.10 5.68 1.98
N ARG A 374 -15.25 6.70 1.77
CA ARG A 374 -15.64 8.06 1.39
C ARG A 374 -15.31 8.41 -0.05
N GLY A 375 -14.52 7.60 -0.72
CA GLY A 375 -14.15 7.80 -2.12
C GLY A 375 -13.68 6.51 -2.78
N VAL A 376 -13.91 6.44 -4.09
CA VAL A 376 -13.40 5.39 -4.99
C VAL A 376 -12.68 6.08 -6.14
N LEU A 377 -11.40 5.76 -6.32
CA LEU A 377 -10.49 6.39 -7.26
C LEU A 377 -10.13 5.40 -8.37
N GLN A 378 -10.16 5.86 -9.60
CA GLN A 378 -9.60 5.12 -10.73
C GLN A 378 -8.07 5.30 -10.76
N TYR A 379 -7.38 4.47 -11.55
CA TYR A 379 -5.93 4.57 -11.70
C TYR A 379 -5.52 5.93 -12.31
N GLY A 380 -4.70 6.69 -11.61
CA GLY A 380 -4.34 8.06 -11.97
C GLY A 380 -5.35 9.13 -11.54
N ASP A 381 -6.25 8.83 -10.61
CA ASP A 381 -7.07 9.84 -9.95
C ASP A 381 -6.39 10.29 -8.64
N THR A 382 -6.58 11.58 -8.29
CA THR A 382 -6.11 12.15 -7.03
C THR A 382 -7.22 12.18 -5.97
N VAL A 383 -6.85 12.04 -4.70
CA VAL A 383 -7.78 12.14 -3.56
C VAL A 383 -8.40 13.53 -3.47
N LYS A 384 -9.72 13.57 -3.31
CA LYS A 384 -10.51 14.81 -3.13
C LYS A 384 -11.30 14.84 -1.84
N THR A 385 -11.61 13.67 -1.28
CA THR A 385 -12.48 13.55 -0.09
C THR A 385 -11.67 13.01 1.09
N PRO A 386 -11.65 13.70 2.24
CA PRO A 386 -11.04 13.18 3.47
C PRO A 386 -11.70 11.88 3.94
N GLY A 387 -10.93 11.02 4.61
CA GLY A 387 -11.39 9.74 5.11
C GLY A 387 -10.80 8.55 4.33
N LEU A 388 -11.41 7.37 4.41
CA LEU A 388 -10.96 6.18 3.70
C LEU A 388 -11.36 6.25 2.23
N ASN A 389 -10.38 6.12 1.35
CA ASN A 389 -10.56 6.02 -0.10
C ASN A 389 -10.04 4.66 -0.61
N LEU A 390 -10.69 4.12 -1.64
CA LEU A 390 -10.25 2.93 -2.37
C LEU A 390 -9.63 3.39 -3.69
N LEU A 391 -8.51 2.80 -4.10
CA LEU A 391 -7.81 3.15 -5.34
C LEU A 391 -7.64 1.92 -6.23
N SER A 392 -8.03 2.05 -7.49
CA SER A 392 -7.79 1.06 -8.53
C SER A 392 -6.30 0.96 -8.84
N ALA A 393 -5.65 -0.13 -8.41
CA ALA A 393 -4.30 -0.52 -8.83
C ALA A 393 -4.09 -2.01 -8.62
N PRO A 394 -3.13 -2.63 -9.35
CA PRO A 394 -2.80 -4.05 -9.19
C PRO A 394 -2.06 -4.32 -7.87
N GLY A 395 -1.85 -5.60 -7.56
CA GLY A 395 -1.05 -6.04 -6.41
C GLY A 395 0.47 -5.95 -6.59
N ASN A 396 0.98 -5.47 -7.72
CA ASN A 396 2.41 -5.27 -7.94
C ASN A 396 2.94 -4.14 -7.04
N ASP A 397 3.98 -4.42 -6.24
CA ASP A 397 4.48 -3.51 -5.22
C ASP A 397 4.84 -2.12 -5.76
N LEU A 398 5.59 -2.07 -6.88
CA LEU A 398 6.05 -0.82 -7.46
C LEU A 398 4.89 -0.01 -8.05
N VAL A 399 4.03 -0.67 -8.81
CA VAL A 399 2.89 -0.03 -9.49
C VAL A 399 1.88 0.49 -8.46
N ALA A 400 1.52 -0.33 -7.47
CA ALA A 400 0.56 0.05 -6.43
C ALA A 400 1.07 1.23 -5.58
N ALA A 401 2.33 1.19 -5.16
CA ALA A 401 2.90 2.26 -4.33
C ALA A 401 3.10 3.57 -5.11
N THR A 402 3.46 3.48 -6.41
CA THR A 402 3.49 4.66 -7.29
C THR A 402 2.10 5.26 -7.48
N ALA A 403 1.07 4.41 -7.65
CA ALA A 403 -0.31 4.88 -7.77
C ALA A 403 -0.80 5.57 -6.49
N LEU A 404 -0.42 5.07 -5.30
CA LEU A 404 -0.71 5.73 -4.02
C LEU A 404 -0.05 7.11 -3.94
N ALA A 405 1.22 7.22 -4.30
CA ALA A 405 1.93 8.50 -4.33
C ALA A 405 1.27 9.47 -5.32
N ALA A 406 0.99 9.04 -6.56
CA ALA A 406 0.28 9.84 -7.57
C ALA A 406 -1.11 10.29 -7.10
N ALA A 407 -1.84 9.42 -6.37
CA ALA A 407 -3.14 9.79 -5.79
C ALA A 407 -3.03 10.84 -4.66
N GLY A 408 -1.83 11.22 -4.23
CA GLY A 408 -1.55 12.26 -3.26
C GLY A 408 -1.08 11.75 -1.89
N ALA A 409 -0.81 10.45 -1.73
CA ALA A 409 -0.26 9.95 -0.48
C ALA A 409 1.14 10.52 -0.23
N GLN A 410 1.32 11.20 0.90
CA GLN A 410 2.59 11.79 1.30
C GLN A 410 3.55 10.77 1.93
N ILE A 411 3.00 9.69 2.50
CA ILE A 411 3.71 8.56 3.10
C ILE A 411 2.95 7.28 2.72
N VAL A 412 3.67 6.19 2.47
CA VAL A 412 3.10 4.86 2.26
C VAL A 412 3.46 3.95 3.43
N LEU A 413 2.45 3.35 4.07
CA LEU A 413 2.61 2.28 5.03
C LEU A 413 2.61 0.93 4.29
N PHE A 414 3.70 0.19 4.43
CA PHE A 414 3.95 -1.04 3.72
C PHE A 414 4.12 -2.20 4.70
N THR A 415 3.09 -3.04 4.85
CA THR A 415 3.16 -4.21 5.75
C THR A 415 3.84 -5.38 5.05
N THR A 416 4.69 -6.13 5.77
CA THR A 416 5.43 -7.24 5.20
C THR A 416 5.75 -8.32 6.22
N GLY A 417 5.59 -9.60 5.85
CA GLY A 417 6.00 -10.75 6.65
C GLY A 417 7.36 -11.31 6.28
N ARG A 418 7.86 -11.00 5.07
CA ARG A 418 9.12 -11.54 4.53
C ARG A 418 10.18 -10.49 4.29
N GLY A 419 9.77 -9.21 4.21
CA GLY A 419 10.65 -8.06 3.98
C GLY A 419 10.95 -7.81 2.51
N THR A 420 11.14 -6.54 2.19
CA THR A 420 11.62 -6.05 0.89
C THR A 420 12.37 -4.74 1.08
N PRO A 421 13.46 -4.49 0.34
CA PRO A 421 14.14 -3.19 0.35
C PRO A 421 13.43 -2.12 -0.47
N PHE A 422 12.42 -2.49 -1.26
CA PHE A 422 11.67 -1.59 -2.15
C PHE A 422 11.23 -0.30 -1.46
N ALA A 423 11.28 0.82 -2.18
CA ALA A 423 10.69 2.10 -1.80
C ALA A 423 9.91 2.73 -2.96
N SER A 424 8.87 3.48 -2.65
CA SER A 424 8.08 4.26 -3.62
C SER A 424 8.65 5.68 -3.78
N PRO A 425 8.06 6.53 -4.65
CA PRO A 425 8.47 7.94 -4.77
C PRO A 425 8.32 8.78 -3.49
N VAL A 426 7.60 8.28 -2.50
CA VAL A 426 7.41 8.96 -1.20
C VAL A 426 7.93 8.08 -0.05
N PRO A 427 8.16 8.64 1.16
CA PRO A 427 8.57 7.84 2.31
C PRO A 427 7.75 6.57 2.46
N THR A 428 8.42 5.41 2.42
CA THR A 428 7.78 4.09 2.42
C THR A 428 8.14 3.35 3.70
N MET A 429 7.30 3.50 4.73
CA MET A 429 7.48 2.92 6.06
C MET A 429 7.17 1.43 6.04
N LYS A 430 8.16 0.59 6.35
CA LYS A 430 8.01 -0.87 6.41
C LYS A 430 7.60 -1.33 7.80
N ILE A 431 6.48 -2.06 7.87
CA ILE A 431 5.90 -2.59 9.10
C ILE A 431 5.99 -4.12 9.05
N ALA A 432 6.85 -4.71 9.89
CA ALA A 432 6.99 -6.16 9.97
C ALA A 432 5.81 -6.80 10.70
N THR A 433 5.32 -7.93 10.19
CA THR A 433 4.28 -8.74 10.82
C THR A 433 4.79 -9.59 11.97
N ASN A 434 6.11 -9.77 12.08
CA ASN A 434 6.75 -10.65 13.05
C ASN A 434 8.11 -10.10 13.50
N SER A 435 8.45 -10.33 14.78
CA SER A 435 9.69 -9.81 15.41
C SER A 435 10.96 -10.45 14.84
N ARG A 436 10.87 -11.66 14.29
CA ARG A 436 12.00 -12.32 13.63
C ARG A 436 12.47 -11.54 12.40
N LEU A 437 11.53 -11.07 11.57
CA LEU A 437 11.86 -10.23 10.42
C LEU A 437 12.44 -8.89 10.87
N ALA A 438 11.79 -8.22 11.83
CA ALA A 438 12.23 -6.93 12.34
C ALA A 438 13.67 -7.00 12.90
N GLY A 439 13.98 -8.02 13.68
CA GLY A 439 15.33 -8.23 14.22
C GLY A 439 16.38 -8.60 13.17
N LYS A 440 15.99 -9.41 12.15
CA LYS A 440 16.91 -9.85 11.09
C LYS A 440 17.20 -8.75 10.04
N LYS A 441 16.25 -7.86 9.80
CA LYS A 441 16.28 -6.85 8.73
C LYS A 441 15.99 -5.44 9.26
N SER A 442 16.66 -5.09 10.35
CA SER A 442 16.54 -3.78 11.01
C SER A 442 16.88 -2.60 10.09
N ASN A 443 17.66 -2.84 9.02
CA ASN A 443 17.96 -1.85 7.98
C ASN A 443 16.86 -1.70 6.91
N TRP A 444 15.80 -2.52 6.95
CA TRP A 444 14.65 -2.44 6.04
C TRP A 444 13.36 -2.07 6.77
N ILE A 445 13.26 -2.46 8.05
CA ILE A 445 12.02 -2.41 8.83
C ILE A 445 12.05 -1.21 9.77
N ASP A 446 11.00 -0.40 9.68
CA ASP A 446 10.82 0.80 10.50
C ASP A 446 9.99 0.54 11.76
N PHE A 447 9.07 -0.43 11.69
CA PHE A 447 8.17 -0.76 12.81
C PHE A 447 7.94 -2.28 12.94
N ASN A 448 7.93 -2.77 14.18
CA ASN A 448 7.70 -4.18 14.49
C ASN A 448 6.29 -4.41 15.06
N ALA A 449 5.33 -4.83 14.25
CA ALA A 449 4.01 -5.22 14.72
C ALA A 449 3.95 -6.66 15.29
N GLY A 450 5.03 -7.44 15.15
CA GLY A 450 5.09 -8.80 15.69
C GLY A 450 4.93 -8.88 17.22
N VAL A 451 5.27 -7.79 17.93
CA VAL A 451 5.10 -7.67 19.39
C VAL A 451 3.64 -7.82 19.84
N LEU A 452 2.67 -7.64 18.94
CA LEU A 452 1.23 -7.82 19.23
C LEU A 452 0.83 -9.27 19.58
N VAL A 453 1.62 -10.25 19.17
CA VAL A 453 1.44 -11.66 19.57
C VAL A 453 2.39 -12.09 20.68
N GLU A 454 3.16 -11.16 21.23
CA GLU A 454 4.11 -11.37 22.32
C GLU A 454 3.60 -10.76 23.63
N ASP A 455 3.76 -9.46 23.84
CA ASP A 455 3.52 -8.78 25.11
C ASP A 455 2.87 -7.39 25.01
N LYS A 456 2.58 -6.92 23.78
CA LYS A 456 2.02 -5.59 23.54
C LYS A 456 0.54 -5.64 23.19
N THR A 457 -0.17 -4.58 23.56
CA THR A 457 -1.58 -4.40 23.20
C THR A 457 -1.73 -3.64 21.87
N MET A 458 -2.86 -3.87 21.22
CA MET A 458 -3.20 -3.15 19.98
C MET A 458 -3.29 -1.63 20.20
N GLU A 459 -3.74 -1.18 21.37
CA GLU A 459 -3.86 0.23 21.70
C GLU A 459 -2.48 0.91 21.85
N GLU A 460 -1.56 0.28 22.58
CA GLU A 460 -0.17 0.76 22.74
C GLU A 460 0.52 0.89 21.38
N GLU A 461 0.44 -0.16 20.55
CA GLU A 461 1.10 -0.18 19.25
C GLU A 461 0.44 0.73 18.21
N THR A 462 -0.88 0.95 18.29
CA THR A 462 -1.57 1.94 17.46
C THR A 462 -1.05 3.34 17.74
N LYS A 463 -0.89 3.68 19.04
CA LYS A 463 -0.32 4.96 19.44
C LYS A 463 1.14 5.08 18.98
N ALA A 464 1.94 4.05 19.19
CA ALA A 464 3.36 4.05 18.80
C ALA A 464 3.54 4.21 17.27
N LEU A 465 2.72 3.52 16.46
CA LEU A 465 2.74 3.67 15.01
C LEU A 465 2.28 5.07 14.59
N PHE A 466 1.24 5.61 15.23
CA PHE A 466 0.77 6.97 14.95
C PHE A 466 1.85 8.01 15.26
N ASP A 467 2.50 7.91 16.42
CA ASP A 467 3.58 8.80 16.82
C ASP A 467 4.76 8.71 15.81
N LEU A 468 5.14 7.51 15.37
CA LEU A 468 6.18 7.31 14.35
C LEU A 468 5.81 7.93 13.00
N VAL A 469 4.55 7.83 12.57
CA VAL A 469 4.08 8.48 11.32
C VAL A 469 4.15 10.01 11.46
N VAL A 470 3.77 10.57 12.59
CA VAL A 470 3.88 12.02 12.87
C VAL A 470 5.34 12.47 12.88
N GLU A 471 6.26 11.69 13.47
CA GLU A 471 7.69 11.95 13.43
C GLU A 471 8.23 11.90 11.99
N THR A 472 7.80 10.91 11.20
CA THR A 472 8.17 10.76 9.78
C THR A 472 7.65 11.94 8.96
N ALA A 473 6.41 12.35 9.16
CA ALA A 473 5.83 13.54 8.54
C ALA A 473 6.58 14.82 8.95
N SER A 474 7.18 14.83 10.15
CA SER A 474 7.98 15.94 10.68
C SER A 474 9.46 15.91 10.26
N GLY A 475 9.86 14.97 9.39
CA GLY A 475 11.21 14.93 8.79
C GLY A 475 12.09 13.76 9.23
N LYS A 476 11.61 12.86 10.10
CA LYS A 476 12.33 11.62 10.38
C LYS A 476 12.38 10.74 9.14
N GLN A 477 13.57 10.36 8.73
CA GLN A 477 13.75 9.45 7.60
C GLN A 477 13.35 8.02 7.96
N VAL A 478 12.73 7.31 7.03
CA VAL A 478 12.53 5.86 7.08
C VAL A 478 13.77 5.13 6.53
N CYS A 479 13.91 3.84 6.83
CA CYS A 479 15.07 3.02 6.44
C CYS A 479 15.36 3.08 4.93
N SER A 480 14.32 3.10 4.09
CA SER A 480 14.49 3.15 2.64
C SER A 480 15.03 4.50 2.15
N GLU A 481 14.61 5.62 2.74
CA GLU A 481 15.16 6.94 2.44
C GLU A 481 16.64 7.04 2.85
N ALA A 482 16.96 6.55 4.06
CA ALA A 482 18.35 6.51 4.54
C ALA A 482 19.27 5.65 3.66
N ALA A 483 18.71 4.70 2.90
CA ALA A 483 19.41 3.89 1.91
C ALA A 483 19.45 4.53 0.50
N GLY A 484 18.77 5.67 0.28
CA GLY A 484 18.68 6.34 -1.02
C GLY A 484 17.81 5.59 -2.05
N PHE A 485 16.79 4.84 -1.60
CA PHE A 485 15.93 4.05 -2.48
C PHE A 485 14.66 4.82 -2.84
N HIS A 486 14.44 4.97 -4.15
CA HIS A 486 13.28 5.62 -4.74
C HIS A 486 12.97 4.93 -6.07
N ASP A 487 11.89 4.15 -6.12
CA ASP A 487 11.48 3.42 -7.31
C ASP A 487 10.11 3.89 -7.77
N MET A 488 9.86 3.85 -9.08
CA MET A 488 8.52 4.03 -9.63
C MET A 488 8.24 3.03 -10.75
N ALA A 489 6.98 2.66 -10.89
CA ALA A 489 6.49 1.91 -12.03
C ALA A 489 5.04 2.30 -12.33
N ILE A 490 4.69 2.26 -13.61
CA ILE A 490 3.36 2.62 -14.11
C ILE A 490 2.67 1.37 -14.63
N PHE A 491 1.37 1.26 -14.39
CA PHE A 491 0.57 0.12 -14.82
C PHE A 491 0.53 0.03 -16.34
N LYS A 492 0.90 -1.11 -16.88
CA LYS A 492 0.90 -1.43 -18.30
C LYS A 492 0.09 -2.69 -18.57
N GLN A 493 -0.83 -2.63 -19.49
CA GLN A 493 -1.70 -3.73 -19.89
C GLN A 493 -1.71 -3.98 -21.41
N GLY A 494 -1.39 -3.00 -22.22
CA GLY A 494 -1.50 -3.06 -23.68
C GLY A 494 -0.18 -3.40 -24.38
N VAL A 495 -0.20 -3.23 -25.69
CA VAL A 495 0.94 -3.46 -26.59
C VAL A 495 1.92 -2.29 -26.57
N THR A 496 3.18 -2.58 -26.91
CA THR A 496 4.21 -1.58 -27.17
C THR A 496 4.46 -1.56 -28.68
N LEU A 497 4.54 -0.36 -29.29
CA LEU A 497 4.86 -0.16 -30.73
C LEU A 497 6.32 -0.52 -31.02
#